data_47ceeb7cc3338d924e6218961de30b25
#
_entry.id   47ceeb7cc3338d924e6218961de30b25
#
_cell.length_a   1.000
_cell.length_b   1.000
_cell.length_c   1.000
_cell.angle_alpha   90.00
_cell.angle_beta   90.00
_cell.angle_gamma   90.00
#
_symmetry.space_group_name_H-M   'P 1'
#
loop_
_entity.id
_entity.type
_entity.pdbx_description
1 polymer ?
#
loop_
_entity_poly.entity_id
_entity_poly.type
_entity_poly.pdbx_seq_one_letter_code
_entity_poly.pdbx_strand_id
1 'polypeptide(L)'
;MRSTHFFWNYLHDFDTDNPNISLSLRNSLEEAFNEDKAIIEAQQKVFDVDPNHQLLAIGADAALTYFRWALARRIEAERKEARAA
;
A
#
# COMPACT_ATOMS: atom_id res chain seq x y z
N MET A 1 -5.52 -4.10 -17.41
CA MET A 1 -4.52 -3.08 -17.05
C MET A 1 -3.85 -3.54 -15.76
N ARG A 2 -2.52 -3.68 -15.76
CA ARG A 2 -1.77 -4.24 -14.62
C ARG A 2 -0.76 -3.22 -14.10
N SER A 3 -1.23 -2.01 -13.84
CA SER A 3 -0.40 -0.96 -13.28
C SER A 3 -1.15 -0.19 -12.20
N THR A 4 -0.42 0.27 -11.22
CA THR A 4 -0.94 1.09 -10.12
C THR A 4 -0.08 2.34 -10.01
N HIS A 5 -0.73 3.49 -9.89
CA HIS A 5 -0.05 4.72 -9.53
C HIS A 5 0.06 4.80 -8.02
N PHE A 6 1.27 5.03 -7.54
CA PHE A 6 1.56 5.19 -6.13
C PHE A 6 1.89 6.64 -5.84
N PHE A 7 1.02 7.31 -5.09
CA PHE A 7 1.20 8.70 -4.66
C PHE A 7 1.57 8.72 -3.19
N TRP A 8 2.58 9.48 -2.84
CA TRP A 8 3.01 9.61 -1.47
C TRP A 8 3.39 11.03 -1.12
N ASN A 9 3.27 11.36 0.15
CA ASN A 9 3.80 12.58 0.74
C ASN A 9 4.41 12.25 2.11
N TYR A 10 5.30 13.08 2.55
CA TYR A 10 5.92 12.98 3.85
C TYR A 10 5.92 14.35 4.52
N LEU A 11 5.43 14.41 5.75
CA LEU A 11 5.42 15.60 6.57
C LEU A 11 6.37 15.37 7.75
N HIS A 12 7.21 16.34 8.04
CA HIS A 12 8.11 16.30 9.19
C HIS A 12 8.01 17.59 9.99
N ASP A 13 8.17 17.47 11.30
CA ASP A 13 8.14 18.56 12.27
C ASP A 13 9.48 18.74 13.03
N PHE A 14 10.52 18.06 12.55
CA PHE A 14 11.89 18.12 13.07
C PHE A 14 12.84 18.73 12.05
N ASP A 15 13.92 19.35 12.53
CA ASP A 15 15.00 19.95 11.72
C ASP A 15 14.49 20.89 10.60
N THR A 16 13.42 21.63 10.91
CA THR A 16 12.72 22.49 9.95
C THR A 16 13.55 23.68 9.46
N ASP A 17 14.59 24.06 10.20
CA ASP A 17 15.51 25.13 9.85
C ASP A 17 16.62 24.68 8.86
N ASN A 18 16.71 23.38 8.60
CA ASN A 18 17.66 22.82 7.66
C ASN A 18 17.09 22.78 6.24
N PRO A 19 17.58 23.59 5.31
CA PRO A 19 17.02 23.65 3.96
C PRO A 19 17.17 22.37 3.15
N ASN A 20 18.06 21.47 3.55
CA ASN A 20 18.34 20.22 2.85
C ASN A 20 17.57 19.02 3.40
N ILE A 21 16.86 19.16 4.53
CA ILE A 21 16.19 18.01 5.18
C ILE A 21 15.15 17.37 4.28
N SER A 22 14.31 18.19 3.64
CA SER A 22 13.26 17.70 2.76
C SER A 22 13.82 16.92 1.57
N LEU A 23 14.92 17.37 0.99
CA LEU A 23 15.58 16.69 -0.12
C LEU A 23 16.20 15.36 0.33
N SER A 24 16.86 15.36 1.48
CA SER A 24 17.47 14.14 2.07
C SER A 24 16.40 13.08 2.36
N LEU A 25 15.31 13.47 3.01
CA LEU A 25 14.18 12.57 3.31
C LEU A 25 13.54 12.03 2.04
N ARG A 26 13.32 12.90 1.05
CA ARG A 26 12.77 12.49 -0.24
C ARG A 26 13.65 11.43 -0.89
N ASN A 27 14.95 11.65 -1.00
CA ASN A 27 15.88 10.73 -1.64
C ASN A 27 15.88 9.36 -0.94
N SER A 28 15.89 9.34 0.40
CA SER A 28 15.84 8.10 1.19
C SER A 28 14.54 7.32 0.97
N LEU A 29 13.41 8.03 0.89
CA LEU A 29 12.11 7.41 0.64
C LEU A 29 11.99 6.90 -0.80
N GLU A 30 12.48 7.64 -1.78
CA GLU A 30 12.51 7.19 -3.18
C GLU A 30 13.34 5.92 -3.34
N GLU A 31 14.49 5.81 -2.67
CA GLU A 31 15.31 4.61 -2.65
C GLU A 31 14.54 3.42 -2.07
N ALA A 32 13.96 3.57 -0.88
CA ALA A 32 13.16 2.53 -0.23
C ALA A 32 11.96 2.08 -1.09
N PHE A 33 11.21 3.00 -1.67
CA PHE A 33 10.08 2.66 -2.54
C PHE A 33 10.50 1.99 -3.85
N ASN A 34 11.68 2.30 -4.37
CA ASN A 34 12.21 1.60 -5.54
C ASN A 34 12.61 0.15 -5.23
N GLU A 35 13.12 -0.12 -4.03
CA GLU A 35 13.35 -1.48 -3.55
C GLU A 35 12.02 -2.26 -3.44
N ASP A 36 11.03 -1.68 -2.79
CA ASP A 36 9.69 -2.26 -2.65
C ASP A 36 9.06 -2.54 -4.02
N LYS A 37 9.18 -1.61 -4.96
CA LYS A 37 8.69 -1.77 -6.32
C LYS A 37 9.28 -3.00 -7.00
N ALA A 38 10.59 -3.20 -6.89
CA ALA A 38 11.27 -4.35 -7.47
C ALA A 38 10.74 -5.69 -6.91
N ILE A 39 10.48 -5.73 -5.59
CA ILE A 39 9.91 -6.90 -4.92
C ILE A 39 8.47 -7.17 -5.39
N ILE A 40 7.64 -6.13 -5.44
CA ILE A 40 6.23 -6.23 -5.86
C ILE A 40 6.14 -6.69 -7.32
N GLU A 41 6.97 -6.16 -8.21
CA GLU A 41 7.02 -6.58 -9.61
C GLU A 41 7.50 -8.03 -9.78
N ALA A 42 8.44 -8.47 -8.95
CA ALA A 42 8.87 -9.88 -8.92
C ALA A 42 7.76 -10.80 -8.41
N GLN A 43 7.05 -10.40 -7.35
CA GLN A 43 5.92 -11.15 -6.81
C GLN A 43 4.78 -11.27 -7.83
N GLN A 44 4.50 -10.22 -8.61
CA GLN A 44 3.49 -10.27 -9.66
C GLN A 44 3.78 -11.36 -10.69
N LYS A 45 5.05 -11.60 -11.03
CA LYS A 45 5.44 -12.68 -11.95
C LYS A 45 5.08 -14.06 -11.40
N VAL A 46 5.19 -14.26 -10.09
CA VAL A 46 4.77 -15.51 -9.44
C VAL A 46 3.26 -15.70 -9.57
N PHE A 47 2.46 -14.67 -9.34
CA PHE A 47 1.00 -14.74 -9.54
C PHE A 47 0.59 -14.96 -10.99
N ASP A 48 1.38 -14.48 -11.94
CA ASP A 48 1.12 -14.72 -13.36
C ASP A 48 1.35 -16.19 -13.76
N VAL A 49 2.26 -16.88 -13.08
CA VAL A 49 2.54 -18.32 -13.28
C VAL A 49 1.57 -19.21 -12.50
N ASP A 50 1.23 -18.80 -11.27
CA ASP A 50 0.28 -19.50 -10.40
C ASP A 50 -0.82 -18.55 -9.90
N PRO A 51 -1.89 -18.38 -10.67
CA PRO A 51 -2.99 -17.48 -10.30
C PRO A 51 -3.73 -17.88 -9.02
N ASN A 52 -3.58 -19.12 -8.57
CA ASN A 52 -4.18 -19.62 -7.33
C ASN A 52 -3.24 -19.52 -6.12
N HIS A 53 -2.06 -18.98 -6.31
CA HIS A 53 -1.10 -18.78 -5.23
C HIS A 53 -1.74 -17.94 -4.10
N GLN A 54 -1.68 -18.48 -2.90
CA GLN A 54 -2.21 -17.80 -1.71
C GLN A 54 -1.08 -17.17 -0.91
N LEU A 55 -1.23 -15.88 -0.62
CA LEU A 55 -0.32 -15.18 0.28
C LEU A 55 -0.53 -15.68 1.71
N LEU A 56 0.55 -16.07 2.34
CA LEU A 56 0.54 -16.39 3.76
C LEU A 56 0.65 -15.11 4.59
N ALA A 57 -0.40 -14.79 5.32
CA ALA A 57 -0.39 -13.68 6.25
C ALA A 57 0.44 -14.03 7.50
N ILE A 58 1.30 -13.13 7.90
CA ILE A 58 2.08 -13.21 9.14
C ILE A 58 1.58 -12.17 10.16
N GLY A 59 2.10 -12.21 11.39
CA GLY A 59 1.68 -11.28 12.44
C GLY A 59 1.84 -9.80 12.07
N ALA A 60 2.85 -9.45 11.27
CA ALA A 60 3.06 -8.10 10.76
C ALA A 60 1.94 -7.62 9.81
N ASP A 61 1.18 -8.53 9.22
CA ASP A 61 0.07 -8.23 8.28
C ASP A 61 -1.27 -8.00 8.99
N ALA A 62 -1.30 -7.97 10.31
CA ALA A 62 -2.55 -7.81 11.08
C ALA A 62 -3.32 -6.56 10.68
N ALA A 63 -2.63 -5.42 10.46
CA ALA A 63 -3.25 -4.18 10.02
C ALA A 63 -3.95 -4.32 8.67
N LEU A 64 -3.36 -5.06 7.72
CA LEU A 64 -3.96 -5.34 6.41
C LEU A 64 -5.23 -6.19 6.54
N THR A 65 -5.21 -7.18 7.43
CA THR A 65 -6.37 -8.02 7.70
C THR A 65 -7.53 -7.21 8.28
N TYR A 66 -7.26 -6.35 9.25
CA TYR A 66 -8.26 -5.43 9.82
C TYR A 66 -8.79 -4.44 8.79
N PHE A 67 -7.94 -3.87 7.96
CA PHE A 67 -8.33 -2.98 6.88
C PHE A 67 -9.30 -3.66 5.90
N ARG A 68 -8.96 -4.85 5.43
CA ARG A 68 -9.81 -5.63 4.52
C ARG A 68 -11.18 -5.94 5.13
N TRP A 69 -11.20 -6.31 6.39
CA TRP A 69 -12.45 -6.55 7.11
C TRP A 69 -13.30 -5.28 7.24
N ALA A 70 -12.71 -4.15 7.63
CA ALA A 70 -13.40 -2.89 7.74
C ALA A 70 -13.95 -2.41 6.39
N LEU A 71 -13.17 -2.54 5.32
CA LEU A 71 -13.58 -2.20 3.97
C LEU A 71 -14.75 -3.08 3.49
N ALA A 72 -14.67 -4.38 3.70
CA ALA A 72 -15.74 -5.30 3.32
C ALA A 72 -17.07 -4.96 4.00
N ARG A 73 -17.04 -4.61 5.30
CA ARG A 73 -18.22 -4.15 6.04
C ARG A 73 -18.81 -2.86 5.47
N ARG A 74 -17.98 -1.91 5.09
CA ARG A 74 -18.43 -0.66 4.48
C ARG A 74 -19.10 -0.89 3.14
N ILE A 75 -18.50 -1.70 2.28
CA ILE A 75 -19.07 -2.07 0.98
C ILE A 75 -20.42 -2.78 1.15
N GLU A 76 -20.53 -3.67 2.13
CA GLU A 76 -21.79 -4.36 2.41
C GLU A 76 -22.88 -3.39 2.89
N ALA A 77 -22.55 -2.43 3.75
CA ALA A 77 -23.49 -1.41 4.22
C ALA A 77 -24.01 -0.55 3.05
N GLU A 78 -23.12 -0.04 2.21
CA GLU A 78 -23.50 0.73 1.02
C GLU A 78 -24.40 -0.06 0.07
N ARG A 79 -24.11 -1.35 -0.14
CA ARG A 79 -24.96 -2.21 -0.97
C ARG A 79 -26.37 -2.42 -0.39
N LYS A 80 -26.48 -2.51 0.92
CA LYS A 80 -27.77 -2.62 1.60
C LYS A 80 -28.58 -1.32 1.49
N GLU A 81 -27.93 -0.19 1.70
CA GLU A 81 -28.55 1.12 1.52
C GLU A 81 -29.04 1.34 0.08
N ALA A 82 -28.20 1.02 -0.91
CA ALA A 82 -28.57 1.13 -2.33
C ALA A 82 -29.73 0.22 -2.72
N ARG A 83 -29.89 -0.94 -2.08
CA ARG A 83 -31.04 -1.86 -2.32
C ARG A 83 -32.32 -1.43 -1.61
N ALA A 84 -32.20 -0.65 -0.54
CA ALA A 84 -33.34 -0.16 0.23
C ALA A 84 -33.91 1.17 -0.32
N ALA A 85 -33.14 1.84 -1.15
CA ALA A 85 -33.57 3.07 -1.85
C ALA A 85 -34.29 2.70 -3.15
#